data_24aab8c81e520eee42e49133b26d4167
#
_entry.id   24aab8c81e520eee42e49133b26d4167
#
_cell.length_a   1.000
_cell.length_b   1.000
_cell.length_c   1.000
_cell.angle_alpha   90.00
_cell.angle_beta   90.00
_cell.angle_gamma   90.00
#
_symmetry.space_group_name_H-M   'P 1'
#
loop_
_entity.id
_entity.type
_entity.pdbx_description
1 polymer ?
#
loop_
_entity_poly.entity_id
_entity_poly.type
_entity_poly.pdbx_seq_one_letter_code
_entity_poly.pdbx_strand_id
1 'polypeptide(L)'
;MKPVLKFLAFLLLAPLAGLNAADASAPMLNLPGTDGDPSKVKFARLPLLKGTHTVVCPPEEQWKFQLHNYLIHHIGKFWCMWSAGPKIEDWPTQHVRFATSDDGVKWSAPKMLTQAPDEGRGFYARDFWVRDGELLGLTSSFKGHGGFGHDRDMNLLAYVWDEPSNTWKQKGTVFKDAINNFAPQKLSTGDWITTRRDSGFNVSMLIGGTKSLGDWRAVPVVDKQASSASTGLSPDEPILWEQPDGLLVAVFRDNGTSDRLFRAFSHDHGQTWSTPVKTEYPNAKSKIFSLLTSRGYRVLISNANTIMRRRELYLAISEDGLSFNRMARLDIPTTFNDSLAYPHAIEHDGQLLIAFSRNKSTTELFKVSLVELEKLRAAK
;
A
#
# COMPACT_ATOMS: atom_id res chain seq x y z
N MET A 1 32.28 -32.12 -51.27
CA MET A 1 32.11 -32.37 -49.84
C MET A 1 32.36 -31.06 -49.10
N LYS A 2 31.31 -30.44 -48.55
CA LYS A 2 31.39 -29.23 -47.71
C LYS A 2 31.24 -29.64 -46.26
N PRO A 3 32.04 -29.17 -45.29
CA PRO A 3 31.85 -29.51 -43.88
C PRO A 3 30.69 -28.72 -43.29
N VAL A 4 29.80 -29.44 -42.60
CA VAL A 4 28.70 -28.88 -41.81
C VAL A 4 29.26 -28.47 -40.45
N LEU A 5 29.28 -27.17 -40.17
CA LEU A 5 29.68 -26.61 -38.90
C LEU A 5 28.51 -26.73 -37.92
N LYS A 6 28.61 -27.62 -36.93
CA LYS A 6 27.64 -27.72 -35.82
C LYS A 6 27.90 -26.61 -34.82
N PHE A 7 26.99 -25.64 -34.75
CA PHE A 7 26.96 -24.69 -33.65
C PHE A 7 26.45 -25.37 -32.38
N LEU A 8 27.32 -25.55 -31.41
CA LEU A 8 26.93 -25.91 -30.05
C LEU A 8 26.48 -24.62 -29.34
N ALA A 9 25.17 -24.47 -29.11
CA ALA A 9 24.64 -23.42 -28.26
C ALA A 9 24.94 -23.79 -26.82
N PHE A 10 25.92 -23.12 -26.21
CA PHE A 10 26.06 -23.14 -24.73
C PHE A 10 24.95 -22.29 -24.13
N LEU A 11 23.95 -22.96 -23.51
CA LEU A 11 23.05 -22.32 -22.57
C LEU A 11 23.91 -21.95 -21.32
N LEU A 12 24.26 -20.69 -21.21
CA LEU A 12 24.75 -20.12 -19.96
C LEU A 12 23.53 -20.05 -19.01
N LEU A 13 23.41 -21.09 -18.19
CA LEU A 13 22.64 -21.04 -16.95
C LEU A 13 23.34 -19.98 -16.07
N ALA A 14 22.80 -18.75 -16.03
CA ALA A 14 23.16 -17.81 -15.00
C ALA A 14 22.91 -18.48 -13.64
N PRO A 15 23.83 -18.40 -12.66
CA PRO A 15 23.57 -18.92 -11.34
C PRO A 15 22.35 -18.15 -10.80
N LEU A 16 21.28 -18.86 -10.42
CA LEU A 16 20.27 -18.31 -9.52
C LEU A 16 21.05 -17.80 -8.32
N ALA A 17 21.10 -16.46 -8.15
CA ALA A 17 21.64 -15.84 -6.96
C ALA A 17 20.90 -16.46 -5.78
N GLY A 18 21.62 -17.30 -5.02
CA GLY A 18 21.05 -17.99 -3.87
C GLY A 18 20.49 -16.91 -2.93
N LEU A 19 19.20 -17.02 -2.61
CA LEU A 19 18.63 -16.30 -1.48
C LEU A 19 19.64 -16.40 -0.34
N ASN A 20 20.10 -15.27 0.17
CA ASN A 20 20.78 -15.26 1.46
C ASN A 20 19.75 -15.78 2.46
N ALA A 21 19.92 -17.04 2.90
CA ALA A 21 19.00 -17.70 3.83
C ALA A 21 18.80 -16.89 5.12
N ALA A 22 19.73 -15.99 5.44
CA ALA A 22 19.68 -15.09 6.57
C ALA A 22 18.53 -14.06 6.47
N ASP A 23 18.24 -13.50 5.29
CA ASP A 23 17.18 -12.47 5.13
C ASP A 23 15.77 -13.04 5.30
N ALA A 24 15.58 -14.31 4.89
CA ALA A 24 14.30 -15.00 5.02
C ALA A 24 14.10 -15.60 6.43
N SER A 25 15.16 -15.84 7.20
CA SER A 25 15.12 -16.53 8.50
C SER A 25 14.82 -15.60 9.69
N ALA A 26 15.10 -14.30 9.56
CA ALA A 26 14.82 -13.34 10.64
C ALA A 26 13.31 -13.14 10.80
N PRO A 27 12.75 -13.25 12.04
CA PRO A 27 11.33 -13.04 12.27
C PRO A 27 10.95 -11.58 11.92
N MET A 28 9.86 -11.42 11.14
CA MET A 28 9.38 -10.10 10.75
C MET A 28 8.80 -9.31 11.94
N LEU A 29 8.28 -10.00 12.96
CA LEU A 29 7.85 -9.41 14.23
C LEU A 29 8.61 -10.07 15.37
N ASN A 30 9.41 -9.29 16.09
CA ASN A 30 10.18 -9.77 17.23
C ASN A 30 10.12 -8.78 18.40
N LEU A 31 8.96 -8.70 19.05
CA LEU A 31 8.77 -7.83 20.22
C LEU A 31 9.53 -8.40 21.44
N PRO A 32 9.98 -7.55 22.37
CA PRO A 32 10.64 -8.01 23.60
C PRO A 32 9.84 -9.08 24.33
N GLY A 33 10.49 -10.21 24.65
CA GLY A 33 9.89 -11.36 25.34
C GLY A 33 8.98 -12.24 24.49
N THR A 34 8.91 -12.04 23.17
CA THR A 34 8.13 -12.92 22.30
C THR A 34 8.98 -13.98 21.58
N ASP A 35 10.27 -13.73 21.40
CA ASP A 35 11.18 -14.62 20.65
C ASP A 35 10.63 -14.95 19.24
N GLY A 36 9.99 -13.97 18.59
CA GLY A 36 9.34 -14.13 17.29
C GLY A 36 8.01 -14.91 17.31
N ASP A 37 7.53 -15.33 18.47
CA ASP A 37 6.25 -16.04 18.60
C ASP A 37 5.08 -15.05 18.74
N PRO A 38 4.21 -14.90 17.72
CA PRO A 38 3.11 -13.95 17.76
C PRO A 38 2.03 -14.29 18.79
N SER A 39 1.96 -15.54 19.26
CA SER A 39 1.00 -15.95 20.31
C SER A 39 1.34 -15.34 21.67
N LYS A 40 2.60 -14.98 21.87
CA LYS A 40 3.08 -14.30 23.09
C LYS A 40 2.80 -12.80 23.11
N VAL A 41 2.38 -12.19 21.99
CA VAL A 41 2.08 -10.76 21.93
C VAL A 41 0.88 -10.42 22.80
N LYS A 42 1.09 -9.60 23.83
CA LYS A 42 0.04 -9.13 24.74
C LYS A 42 -0.52 -7.79 24.25
N PHE A 43 -1.34 -7.80 23.21
CA PHE A 43 -1.88 -6.60 22.55
C PHE A 43 -2.51 -5.60 23.52
N ALA A 44 -3.20 -6.08 24.56
CA ALA A 44 -3.80 -5.20 25.59
C ALA A 44 -2.77 -4.48 26.48
N ARG A 45 -1.50 -4.91 26.47
CA ARG A 45 -0.41 -4.31 27.25
C ARG A 45 0.51 -3.44 26.41
N LEU A 46 0.31 -3.39 25.08
CA LEU A 46 1.08 -2.52 24.22
C LEU A 46 0.81 -1.06 24.56
N PRO A 47 1.83 -0.19 24.52
CA PRO A 47 1.66 1.23 24.79
C PRO A 47 0.65 1.85 23.82
N LEU A 48 -0.05 2.90 24.32
CA LEU A 48 -0.90 3.76 23.52
C LEU A 48 -0.05 4.89 22.94
N LEU A 49 -0.06 5.02 21.64
CA LEU A 49 0.59 6.11 20.93
C LEU A 49 -0.39 7.27 20.83
N LYS A 50 -0.17 8.29 21.65
CA LYS A 50 -1.04 9.48 21.70
C LYS A 50 -0.80 10.38 20.49
N GLY A 51 -1.90 10.95 19.97
CA GLY A 51 -1.86 11.86 18.83
C GLY A 51 -3.13 12.68 18.72
N THR A 52 -3.25 13.42 17.64
CA THR A 52 -4.45 14.22 17.32
C THR A 52 -5.27 13.49 16.26
N HIS A 53 -6.54 13.27 16.54
CA HIS A 53 -7.50 12.67 15.61
C HIS A 53 -8.31 13.75 14.91
N THR A 54 -8.50 13.63 13.60
CA THR A 54 -9.23 14.59 12.76
C THR A 54 -10.09 13.84 11.74
N VAL A 55 -11.29 14.36 11.49
CA VAL A 55 -12.17 13.89 10.42
C VAL A 55 -11.89 14.72 9.16
N VAL A 56 -11.46 14.07 8.08
CA VAL A 56 -11.23 14.69 6.77
C VAL A 56 -12.55 14.82 6.01
N CYS A 57 -13.33 13.75 5.97
CA CYS A 57 -14.66 13.72 5.36
C CYS A 57 -15.59 12.89 6.24
N PRO A 58 -16.61 13.50 6.86
CA PRO A 58 -17.61 12.78 7.65
C PRO A 58 -18.50 11.89 6.75
N PRO A 59 -19.34 11.02 7.34
CA PRO A 59 -20.35 10.29 6.60
C PRO A 59 -21.30 11.26 5.89
N GLU A 60 -21.64 10.96 4.64
CA GLU A 60 -22.57 11.74 3.83
C GLU A 60 -23.77 10.88 3.43
N GLU A 61 -24.96 11.46 3.38
CA GLU A 61 -26.19 10.72 3.03
C GLU A 61 -26.13 10.15 1.61
N GLN A 62 -25.63 10.93 0.67
CA GLN A 62 -25.51 10.54 -0.73
C GLN A 62 -24.29 9.68 -1.05
N TRP A 63 -23.22 9.73 -0.21
CA TRP A 63 -21.96 9.02 -0.40
C TRP A 63 -21.67 8.13 0.80
N LYS A 64 -22.36 7.00 0.87
CA LYS A 64 -22.31 6.08 2.01
C LYS A 64 -21.02 5.28 2.11
N PHE A 65 -20.26 5.24 1.02
CA PHE A 65 -18.99 4.53 0.93
C PHE A 65 -17.82 5.50 0.79
N GLN A 66 -16.79 5.33 1.64
CA GLN A 66 -15.52 6.06 1.61
C GLN A 66 -14.39 5.11 2.00
N LEU A 67 -13.42 4.87 1.09
CA LEU A 67 -12.29 3.96 1.31
C LEU A 67 -11.10 4.36 0.43
N HIS A 68 -9.99 3.64 0.55
CA HIS A 68 -8.76 3.84 -0.24
C HIS A 68 -8.20 5.25 -0.07
N ASN A 69 -7.86 5.58 1.19
CA ASN A 69 -7.39 6.92 1.56
C ASN A 69 -5.90 7.03 1.25
N TYR A 70 -5.50 8.14 0.64
CA TYR A 70 -4.10 8.44 0.35
C TYR A 70 -3.81 9.91 0.65
N LEU A 71 -2.60 10.17 1.13
CA LEU A 71 -2.11 11.48 1.51
C LEU A 71 -0.87 11.84 0.69
N ILE A 72 -0.71 13.12 0.41
CA ILE A 72 0.55 13.71 0.00
C ILE A 72 0.64 15.14 0.54
N HIS A 73 1.86 15.62 0.81
CA HIS A 73 2.14 17.04 0.96
C HIS A 73 2.84 17.52 -0.32
N HIS A 74 2.26 18.50 -1.00
CA HIS A 74 2.78 19.03 -2.25
C HIS A 74 2.50 20.51 -2.37
N ILE A 75 3.52 21.31 -2.69
CA ILE A 75 3.48 22.78 -2.86
C ILE A 75 2.70 23.44 -1.71
N GLY A 76 3.19 23.24 -0.47
CA GLY A 76 2.67 23.89 0.72
C GLY A 76 1.27 23.46 1.18
N LYS A 77 0.70 22.39 0.58
CA LYS A 77 -0.62 21.87 0.96
C LYS A 77 -0.59 20.35 1.20
N PHE A 78 -1.39 19.92 2.15
CA PHE A 78 -1.77 18.52 2.29
C PHE A 78 -2.93 18.22 1.34
N TRP A 79 -2.86 17.08 0.70
CA TRP A 79 -3.89 16.52 -0.17
C TRP A 79 -4.29 15.17 0.37
N CYS A 80 -5.58 14.93 0.47
CA CYS A 80 -6.13 13.62 0.79
C CYS A 80 -7.10 13.22 -0.31
N MET A 81 -6.94 12.01 -0.89
CA MET A 81 -7.92 11.46 -1.82
C MET A 81 -8.52 10.17 -1.26
N TRP A 82 -9.71 9.83 -1.72
CA TRP A 82 -10.39 8.57 -1.39
C TRP A 82 -11.41 8.19 -2.46
N SER A 83 -11.73 6.89 -2.51
CA SER A 83 -12.87 6.38 -3.27
C SER A 83 -14.16 6.71 -2.53
N ALA A 84 -15.14 7.26 -3.22
CA ALA A 84 -16.46 7.55 -2.68
C ALA A 84 -17.56 6.96 -3.57
N GLY A 85 -18.64 6.48 -2.99
CA GLY A 85 -19.73 5.88 -3.74
C GLY A 85 -21.07 5.93 -3.00
N PRO A 86 -22.20 5.74 -3.71
CA PRO A 86 -23.52 5.90 -3.13
C PRO A 86 -23.94 4.74 -2.20
N LYS A 87 -23.30 3.56 -2.31
CA LYS A 87 -23.71 2.36 -1.56
C LYS A 87 -22.56 1.69 -0.82
N ILE A 88 -21.89 0.77 -1.48
CA ILE A 88 -20.82 -0.08 -0.94
C ILE A 88 -19.62 -0.06 -1.89
N GLU A 89 -18.51 -0.68 -1.47
CA GLU A 89 -17.34 -0.90 -2.33
C GLU A 89 -17.74 -1.65 -3.61
N ASP A 90 -17.06 -1.32 -4.71
CA ASP A 90 -17.25 -1.93 -6.04
C ASP A 90 -18.65 -1.69 -6.65
N TRP A 91 -19.33 -0.66 -6.21
CA TRP A 91 -20.60 -0.28 -6.80
C TRP A 91 -20.38 0.69 -7.97
N PRO A 92 -21.09 0.55 -9.11
CA PRO A 92 -21.08 1.52 -10.19
C PRO A 92 -21.42 2.92 -9.68
N THR A 93 -20.88 3.95 -10.34
CA THR A 93 -20.88 5.36 -9.93
C THR A 93 -19.94 5.71 -8.77
N GLN A 94 -19.19 4.72 -8.23
CA GLN A 94 -18.06 5.02 -7.38
C GLN A 94 -17.07 5.92 -8.13
N HIS A 95 -16.57 6.97 -7.48
CA HIS A 95 -15.64 7.94 -8.05
C HIS A 95 -14.55 8.30 -7.04
N VAL A 96 -13.56 9.08 -7.47
CA VAL A 96 -12.49 9.54 -6.59
C VAL A 96 -12.73 10.99 -6.20
N ARG A 97 -12.68 11.25 -4.89
CA ARG A 97 -12.76 12.59 -4.30
C ARG A 97 -11.45 12.96 -3.63
N PHE A 98 -11.29 14.25 -3.40
CA PHE A 98 -10.15 14.79 -2.66
C PHE A 98 -10.56 16.00 -1.84
N ALA A 99 -9.73 16.29 -0.83
CA ALA A 99 -9.76 17.51 -0.05
C ALA A 99 -8.32 17.99 0.17
N THR A 100 -8.16 19.29 0.46
CA THR A 100 -6.86 19.91 0.75
C THR A 100 -6.88 20.55 2.13
N SER A 101 -5.70 20.73 2.71
CA SER A 101 -5.50 21.38 4.00
C SER A 101 -4.15 22.10 4.03
N ASP A 102 -4.07 23.24 4.69
CA ASP A 102 -2.80 23.94 4.92
C ASP A 102 -2.09 23.45 6.20
N ASP A 103 -2.82 22.87 7.15
CA ASP A 103 -2.31 22.47 8.48
C ASP A 103 -2.44 20.96 8.80
N GLY A 104 -3.09 20.19 7.90
CA GLY A 104 -3.41 18.78 8.13
C GLY A 104 -4.50 18.55 9.19
N VAL A 105 -5.21 19.61 9.62
CA VAL A 105 -6.26 19.56 10.64
C VAL A 105 -7.59 20.06 10.08
N LYS A 106 -7.59 21.22 9.43
CA LYS A 106 -8.77 21.80 8.79
C LYS A 106 -8.75 21.46 7.31
N TRP A 107 -9.75 20.75 6.85
CA TRP A 107 -9.85 20.27 5.48
C TRP A 107 -10.90 21.05 4.70
N SER A 108 -10.62 21.27 3.42
CA SER A 108 -11.59 21.88 2.49
C SER A 108 -12.82 20.97 2.31
N ALA A 109 -13.91 21.55 1.80
CA ALA A 109 -15.01 20.72 1.31
C ALA A 109 -14.51 19.76 0.22
N PRO A 110 -14.96 18.48 0.21
CA PRO A 110 -14.56 17.50 -0.78
C PRO A 110 -14.93 17.90 -2.20
N LYS A 111 -14.00 17.69 -3.14
CA LYS A 111 -14.20 17.90 -4.59
C LYS A 111 -13.98 16.59 -5.33
N MET A 112 -14.46 16.49 -6.57
CA MET A 112 -14.20 15.34 -7.45
C MET A 112 -12.81 15.44 -8.06
N LEU A 113 -12.06 14.32 -8.03
CA LEU A 113 -10.83 14.13 -8.78
C LEU A 113 -11.14 13.54 -10.15
N THR A 114 -11.93 12.47 -10.20
CA THR A 114 -12.45 11.92 -11.46
C THR A 114 -13.77 12.59 -11.81
N GLN A 115 -14.11 12.57 -13.10
CA GLN A 115 -15.48 12.91 -13.51
C GLN A 115 -16.47 11.91 -12.89
N ALA A 116 -17.73 12.30 -12.78
CA ALA A 116 -18.79 11.35 -12.48
C ALA A 116 -18.75 10.22 -13.52
N PRO A 117 -18.63 8.96 -13.09
CA PRO A 117 -18.52 7.87 -14.05
C PRO A 117 -19.82 7.71 -14.81
N ASP A 118 -19.70 7.27 -16.07
CA ASP A 118 -20.81 6.82 -16.85
C ASP A 118 -21.56 5.68 -16.14
N GLU A 119 -22.83 5.49 -16.50
CA GLU A 119 -23.63 4.41 -15.96
C GLU A 119 -22.92 3.05 -16.14
N GLY A 120 -22.79 2.31 -15.05
CA GLY A 120 -22.12 1.01 -15.03
C GLY A 120 -20.59 1.07 -14.86
N ARG A 121 -19.97 2.24 -14.74
CA ARG A 121 -18.53 2.39 -14.44
C ARG A 121 -18.29 2.95 -13.04
N GLY A 122 -17.05 2.76 -12.56
CA GLY A 122 -16.57 3.36 -11.32
C GLY A 122 -15.06 3.54 -11.33
N PHE A 123 -14.55 4.21 -10.27
CA PHE A 123 -13.13 4.46 -10.08
C PHE A 123 -12.71 4.16 -8.64
N TYR A 124 -11.50 3.62 -8.48
CA TYR A 124 -10.80 3.50 -7.21
C TYR A 124 -9.74 4.58 -7.10
N ALA A 125 -9.57 5.19 -5.93
CA ALA A 125 -8.39 5.98 -5.60
C ALA A 125 -7.17 5.05 -5.49
N ARG A 126 -6.01 5.47 -6.04
CA ARG A 126 -4.81 4.65 -6.14
C ARG A 126 -3.51 5.40 -5.84
N ASP A 127 -3.59 6.46 -5.03
CA ASP A 127 -2.49 7.24 -4.54
C ASP A 127 -2.12 8.45 -5.41
N PHE A 128 -1.32 9.32 -4.85
CA PHE A 128 -0.71 10.45 -5.53
C PHE A 128 0.71 10.12 -5.98
N TRP A 129 1.10 10.66 -7.11
CA TRP A 129 2.44 10.50 -7.65
C TRP A 129 2.97 11.84 -8.14
N VAL A 130 4.10 12.30 -7.59
CA VAL A 130 4.82 13.45 -8.14
C VAL A 130 5.81 12.95 -9.17
N ARG A 131 5.60 13.35 -10.42
CA ARG A 131 6.45 12.99 -11.55
C ARG A 131 6.76 14.22 -12.38
N ASP A 132 8.05 14.43 -12.65
CA ASP A 132 8.54 15.56 -13.47
C ASP A 132 8.00 16.93 -13.01
N GLY A 133 7.81 17.10 -11.69
CA GLY A 133 7.25 18.30 -11.07
C GLY A 133 5.72 18.42 -11.11
N GLU A 134 5.02 17.48 -11.75
CA GLU A 134 3.56 17.45 -11.81
C GLU A 134 2.98 16.60 -10.66
N LEU A 135 1.90 17.06 -10.06
CA LEU A 135 1.10 16.27 -9.14
C LEU A 135 0.10 15.42 -9.93
N LEU A 136 0.26 14.11 -9.85
CA LEU A 136 -0.64 13.14 -10.46
C LEU A 136 -1.49 12.45 -9.40
N GLY A 137 -2.80 12.35 -9.64
CA GLY A 137 -3.72 11.48 -8.91
C GLY A 137 -3.91 10.19 -9.70
N LEU A 138 -3.54 9.05 -9.12
CA LEU A 138 -3.73 7.74 -9.73
C LEU A 138 -5.10 7.18 -9.38
N THR A 139 -5.76 6.60 -10.37
CA THR A 139 -7.08 5.97 -10.21
C THR A 139 -7.13 4.69 -11.03
N SER A 140 -7.93 3.71 -10.60
CA SER A 140 -8.24 2.57 -11.47
C SER A 140 -9.72 2.58 -11.82
N SER A 141 -10.03 2.52 -13.13
CA SER A 141 -11.40 2.37 -13.61
C SER A 141 -11.86 0.92 -13.48
N PHE A 142 -13.16 0.72 -13.34
CA PHE A 142 -13.80 -0.60 -13.43
C PHE A 142 -15.20 -0.48 -14.04
N LYS A 143 -15.81 -1.61 -14.43
CA LYS A 143 -17.13 -1.68 -15.06
C LYS A 143 -17.96 -2.75 -14.38
N GLY A 144 -19.26 -2.47 -14.17
CA GLY A 144 -20.20 -3.41 -13.59
C GLY A 144 -20.16 -3.46 -12.06
N HIS A 145 -20.96 -4.33 -11.48
CA HIS A 145 -21.07 -4.56 -10.04
C HIS A 145 -20.03 -5.57 -9.57
N GLY A 146 -19.46 -5.35 -8.38
CA GLY A 146 -18.43 -6.20 -7.83
C GLY A 146 -17.11 -6.09 -8.57
N GLY A 147 -16.87 -4.99 -9.25
CA GLY A 147 -15.84 -4.55 -10.18
C GLY A 147 -14.55 -5.38 -10.25
N PHE A 148 -14.01 -5.73 -9.10
CA PHE A 148 -12.74 -6.44 -9.01
C PHE A 148 -12.92 -7.95 -9.28
N GLY A 149 -12.17 -8.49 -10.23
CA GLY A 149 -12.26 -9.89 -10.62
C GLY A 149 -13.31 -10.19 -11.71
N HIS A 150 -14.17 -9.24 -12.04
CA HIS A 150 -15.21 -9.40 -13.07
C HIS A 150 -14.99 -8.53 -14.31
N ASP A 151 -14.22 -7.45 -14.17
CA ASP A 151 -14.01 -6.48 -15.24
C ASP A 151 -12.58 -6.47 -15.74
N ARG A 152 -12.39 -6.92 -16.98
CA ARG A 152 -11.09 -6.90 -17.67
C ARG A 152 -10.75 -5.54 -18.30
N ASP A 153 -11.68 -4.58 -18.30
CA ASP A 153 -11.44 -3.20 -18.73
C ASP A 153 -10.84 -2.32 -17.62
N MET A 154 -10.38 -2.94 -16.54
CA MET A 154 -9.75 -2.25 -15.43
C MET A 154 -8.43 -1.62 -15.87
N ASN A 155 -8.34 -0.29 -15.77
CA ASN A 155 -7.15 0.45 -16.19
C ASN A 155 -6.67 1.37 -15.08
N LEU A 156 -5.36 1.34 -14.82
CA LEU A 156 -4.69 2.34 -13.99
C LEU A 156 -4.49 3.60 -14.82
N LEU A 157 -5.09 4.69 -14.37
CA LEU A 157 -5.11 5.99 -15.03
C LEU A 157 -4.40 7.04 -14.19
N ALA A 158 -3.82 8.06 -14.82
CA ALA A 158 -3.29 9.24 -14.18
C ALA A 158 -4.11 10.48 -14.54
N TYR A 159 -4.41 11.29 -13.55
CA TYR A 159 -4.98 12.62 -13.66
C TYR A 159 -3.95 13.62 -13.18
N VAL A 160 -3.71 14.71 -13.92
CA VAL A 160 -2.80 15.76 -13.54
C VAL A 160 -3.58 16.93 -12.92
N TRP A 161 -3.05 17.50 -11.83
CA TRP A 161 -3.58 18.72 -11.27
C TRP A 161 -3.25 19.92 -12.17
N ASP A 162 -4.26 20.64 -12.58
CA ASP A 162 -4.15 21.86 -13.38
C ASP A 162 -4.44 23.07 -12.49
N GLU A 163 -3.39 23.69 -11.98
CA GLU A 163 -3.46 24.79 -11.04
C GLU A 163 -4.28 25.97 -11.59
N PRO A 164 -4.12 26.41 -12.88
CA PRO A 164 -4.89 27.53 -13.40
C PRO A 164 -6.40 27.32 -13.41
N SER A 165 -6.86 26.10 -13.69
CA SER A 165 -8.29 25.77 -13.68
C SER A 165 -8.80 25.22 -12.35
N ASN A 166 -7.88 24.95 -11.39
CA ASN A 166 -8.18 24.33 -10.09
C ASN A 166 -8.98 23.02 -10.25
N THR A 167 -8.59 22.20 -11.24
CA THR A 167 -9.24 20.92 -11.58
C THR A 167 -8.23 19.84 -11.92
N TRP A 168 -8.70 18.59 -11.91
CA TRP A 168 -7.95 17.45 -12.39
C TRP A 168 -8.30 17.15 -13.84
N LYS A 169 -7.29 16.90 -14.67
CA LYS A 169 -7.44 16.50 -16.08
C LYS A 169 -6.86 15.11 -16.31
N GLN A 170 -7.58 14.25 -16.99
CA GLN A 170 -7.06 12.92 -17.32
C GLN A 170 -5.83 13.08 -18.23
N LYS A 171 -4.68 12.56 -17.79
CA LYS A 171 -3.41 12.61 -18.51
C LYS A 171 -3.22 11.40 -19.41
N GLY A 172 -3.64 10.21 -18.95
CA GLY A 172 -3.52 8.99 -19.73
C GLY A 172 -3.57 7.71 -18.92
N THR A 173 -3.34 6.59 -19.62
CA THR A 173 -3.26 5.26 -19.02
C THR A 173 -1.83 4.97 -18.57
N VAL A 174 -1.68 4.59 -17.31
CA VAL A 174 -0.41 4.13 -16.73
C VAL A 174 -0.19 2.65 -17.09
N PHE A 175 -1.20 1.81 -16.83
CA PHE A 175 -1.15 0.40 -17.18
C PHE A 175 -2.55 -0.18 -17.35
N LYS A 176 -2.69 -1.15 -18.26
CA LYS A 176 -3.96 -1.84 -18.50
C LYS A 176 -4.13 -3.01 -17.54
N ASP A 177 -5.37 -3.34 -17.22
CA ASP A 177 -5.76 -4.42 -16.31
C ASP A 177 -4.94 -4.36 -15.01
N ALA A 178 -5.06 -3.22 -14.31
CA ALA A 178 -4.23 -2.93 -13.15
C ALA A 178 -4.94 -2.10 -12.08
N ILE A 179 -4.71 -2.49 -10.83
CA ILE A 179 -4.70 -1.60 -9.69
C ILE A 179 -3.33 -1.68 -9.02
N ASN A 180 -2.80 -0.54 -8.62
CA ASN A 180 -1.62 -0.47 -7.76
C ASN A 180 -2.06 -0.36 -6.30
N ASN A 181 -1.13 -0.59 -5.37
CA ASN A 181 -1.40 -0.53 -3.95
C ASN A 181 -0.79 0.69 -3.26
N PHE A 182 0.22 1.27 -3.88
CA PHE A 182 0.91 2.51 -3.47
C PHE A 182 1.40 3.26 -4.71
N ALA A 183 1.75 4.54 -4.53
CA ALA A 183 2.35 5.35 -5.60
C ALA A 183 3.67 4.75 -6.10
N PRO A 184 4.04 4.97 -7.37
CA PRO A 184 5.37 4.62 -7.84
C PRO A 184 6.46 5.24 -6.97
N GLN A 185 7.42 4.41 -6.55
CA GLN A 185 8.62 4.80 -5.80
C GLN A 185 9.82 4.74 -6.71
N LYS A 186 10.74 5.69 -6.54
CA LYS A 186 11.96 5.72 -7.34
C LYS A 186 13.02 4.83 -6.70
N LEU A 187 13.55 3.89 -7.47
CA LEU A 187 14.65 3.01 -7.05
C LEU A 187 16.00 3.73 -7.17
N SER A 188 17.00 3.21 -6.49
CA SER A 188 18.40 3.65 -6.59
C SER A 188 18.94 3.54 -8.02
N THR A 189 18.40 2.65 -8.85
CA THR A 189 18.71 2.53 -10.28
C THR A 189 18.18 3.68 -11.14
N GLY A 190 17.26 4.49 -10.60
CA GLY A 190 16.57 5.55 -11.33
C GLY A 190 15.25 5.13 -11.98
N ASP A 191 14.93 3.85 -12.04
CA ASP A 191 13.62 3.37 -12.46
C ASP A 191 12.56 3.64 -11.39
N TRP A 192 11.29 3.73 -11.80
CA TRP A 192 10.17 3.69 -10.88
C TRP A 192 9.71 2.24 -10.68
N ILE A 193 9.21 1.95 -9.48
CA ILE A 193 8.58 0.67 -9.15
C ILE A 193 7.23 0.91 -8.47
N THR A 194 6.22 0.15 -8.84
CA THR A 194 4.94 0.08 -8.14
C THR A 194 4.38 -1.33 -8.25
N THR A 195 3.25 -1.59 -7.60
CA THR A 195 2.58 -2.90 -7.66
C THR A 195 1.50 -2.90 -8.72
N ARG A 196 1.17 -4.08 -9.21
CA ARG A 196 -0.01 -4.35 -10.02
C ARG A 196 -0.75 -5.56 -9.45
N ARG A 197 -2.03 -5.44 -9.26
CA ARG A 197 -2.95 -6.58 -9.15
C ARG A 197 -3.87 -6.54 -10.37
N ASP A 198 -3.95 -7.62 -11.11
CA ASP A 198 -4.83 -7.72 -12.27
C ASP A 198 -6.24 -8.20 -11.89
N SER A 199 -7.15 -8.25 -12.88
CA SER A 199 -8.53 -8.73 -12.70
C SER A 199 -8.61 -10.21 -12.30
N GLY A 200 -7.55 -10.99 -12.54
CA GLY A 200 -7.40 -12.39 -12.10
C GLY A 200 -6.83 -12.53 -10.68
N PHE A 201 -6.56 -11.42 -9.99
CA PHE A 201 -5.90 -11.36 -8.67
C PHE A 201 -4.44 -11.80 -8.67
N ASN A 202 -3.79 -11.87 -9.83
CA ASN A 202 -2.35 -12.08 -9.88
C ASN A 202 -1.62 -10.80 -9.48
N VAL A 203 -0.50 -10.93 -8.77
CA VAL A 203 0.32 -9.80 -8.35
C VAL A 203 1.62 -9.76 -9.13
N SER A 204 1.92 -8.59 -9.67
CA SER A 204 3.18 -8.27 -10.34
C SER A 204 3.75 -6.97 -9.79
N MET A 205 5.05 -6.78 -9.95
CA MET A 205 5.68 -5.46 -9.82
C MET A 205 5.79 -4.82 -11.20
N LEU A 206 5.48 -3.54 -11.30
CA LEU A 206 5.70 -2.73 -12.50
C LEU A 206 7.00 -1.95 -12.32
N ILE A 207 7.94 -2.12 -13.24
CA ILE A 207 9.24 -1.44 -13.22
C ILE A 207 9.40 -0.68 -14.53
N GLY A 208 9.85 0.58 -14.45
CA GLY A 208 10.01 1.46 -15.60
C GLY A 208 9.49 2.87 -15.34
N GLY A 209 8.55 3.35 -16.14
CA GLY A 209 7.91 4.66 -15.98
C GLY A 209 8.84 5.86 -16.22
N THR A 210 10.08 5.63 -16.70
CA THR A 210 11.09 6.68 -16.89
C THR A 210 10.91 7.43 -18.19
N LYS A 211 10.60 6.74 -19.30
CA LYS A 211 10.49 7.34 -20.64
C LYS A 211 9.12 7.95 -20.90
N SER A 212 8.08 7.34 -20.39
CA SER A 212 6.69 7.80 -20.56
C SER A 212 5.82 7.34 -19.39
N LEU A 213 4.57 7.82 -19.36
CA LEU A 213 3.58 7.43 -18.35
C LEU A 213 3.27 5.92 -18.41
N GLY A 214 3.29 5.31 -19.59
CA GLY A 214 2.93 3.90 -19.84
C GLY A 214 4.12 2.97 -20.09
N ASP A 215 5.35 3.41 -19.86
CA ASP A 215 6.56 2.62 -20.09
C ASP A 215 6.88 1.73 -18.88
N TRP A 216 6.16 0.63 -18.76
CA TRP A 216 6.30 -0.29 -17.62
C TRP A 216 6.46 -1.73 -18.11
N ARG A 217 7.32 -2.47 -17.42
CA ARG A 217 7.45 -3.91 -17.52
C ARG A 217 6.86 -4.57 -16.29
N ALA A 218 5.95 -5.53 -16.47
CA ALA A 218 5.39 -6.31 -15.39
C ALA A 218 6.27 -7.51 -15.06
N VAL A 219 6.62 -7.66 -13.78
CA VAL A 219 7.39 -8.80 -13.23
C VAL A 219 6.47 -9.60 -12.33
N PRO A 220 6.08 -10.83 -12.69
CA PRO A 220 5.18 -11.67 -11.89
C PRO A 220 5.78 -12.00 -10.52
N VAL A 221 4.94 -11.98 -9.46
CA VAL A 221 5.34 -12.35 -8.09
C VAL A 221 4.38 -13.39 -7.49
N VAL A 222 3.08 -13.23 -7.70
CA VAL A 222 2.05 -14.16 -7.22
C VAL A 222 1.17 -14.59 -8.38
N ASP A 223 1.13 -15.88 -8.64
CA ASP A 223 0.08 -16.53 -9.41
C ASP A 223 -1.04 -16.93 -8.43
N LYS A 224 -2.19 -16.31 -8.56
CA LYS A 224 -3.33 -16.52 -7.65
C LYS A 224 -3.85 -17.94 -7.69
N GLN A 225 -3.94 -18.52 -8.89
CA GLN A 225 -4.48 -19.86 -9.06
C GLN A 225 -3.53 -20.91 -8.46
N ALA A 226 -2.24 -20.81 -8.76
CA ALA A 226 -1.24 -21.72 -8.21
C ALA A 226 -1.15 -21.60 -6.68
N SER A 227 -1.13 -20.39 -6.14
CA SER A 227 -1.06 -20.14 -4.69
C SER A 227 -2.27 -20.68 -3.94
N SER A 228 -3.49 -20.42 -4.43
CA SER A 228 -4.73 -20.85 -3.77
C SER A 228 -4.93 -22.37 -3.81
N ALA A 229 -4.63 -22.99 -4.95
CA ALA A 229 -4.83 -24.42 -5.16
C ALA A 229 -3.92 -25.26 -4.25
N SER A 230 -2.68 -24.80 -4.01
CA SER A 230 -1.69 -25.55 -3.25
C SER A 230 -1.77 -25.36 -1.73
N THR A 231 -2.17 -24.17 -1.26
CA THR A 231 -2.00 -23.77 0.14
C THR A 231 -3.22 -23.12 0.79
N GLY A 232 -4.25 -22.76 0.02
CA GLY A 232 -5.36 -21.92 0.50
C GLY A 232 -4.96 -20.48 0.85
N LEU A 233 -3.71 -20.08 0.58
CA LEU A 233 -3.15 -18.78 0.87
C LEU A 233 -3.36 -17.84 -0.32
N SER A 234 -3.43 -16.55 -0.05
CA SER A 234 -3.71 -15.53 -1.06
C SER A 234 -2.96 -14.24 -0.76
N PRO A 235 -1.60 -14.23 -0.92
CA PRO A 235 -0.82 -13.01 -0.79
C PRO A 235 -1.29 -11.96 -1.80
N ASP A 236 -1.60 -10.76 -1.30
CA ASP A 236 -2.24 -9.71 -2.08
C ASP A 236 -1.91 -8.32 -1.53
N GLU A 237 -2.20 -7.28 -2.31
CA GLU A 237 -2.02 -5.87 -1.96
C GLU A 237 -0.68 -5.58 -1.26
N PRO A 238 0.45 -5.87 -1.92
CA PRO A 238 1.76 -5.65 -1.32
C PRO A 238 2.08 -4.15 -1.18
N ILE A 239 2.91 -3.86 -0.19
CA ILE A 239 3.78 -2.69 -0.14
C ILE A 239 5.21 -3.14 -0.36
N LEU A 240 6.08 -2.24 -0.78
CA LEU A 240 7.51 -2.56 -0.92
C LEU A 240 8.40 -1.39 -0.51
N TRP A 241 9.66 -1.68 -0.30
CA TRP A 241 10.71 -0.69 -0.12
C TRP A 241 12.07 -1.23 -0.54
N GLU A 242 12.97 -0.33 -0.88
CA GLU A 242 14.37 -0.62 -1.14
C GLU A 242 15.20 -0.38 0.13
N GLN A 243 16.08 -1.31 0.45
CA GLN A 243 17.08 -1.18 1.51
C GLN A 243 18.31 -0.42 1.00
N PRO A 244 19.17 0.12 1.89
CA PRO A 244 20.39 0.85 1.47
C PRO A 244 21.35 0.03 0.62
N ASP A 245 21.36 -1.29 0.74
CA ASP A 245 22.17 -2.23 -0.05
C ASP A 245 21.51 -2.65 -1.38
N GLY A 246 20.35 -2.09 -1.70
CA GLY A 246 19.59 -2.39 -2.93
C GLY A 246 18.63 -3.57 -2.83
N LEU A 247 18.58 -4.27 -1.68
CA LEU A 247 17.58 -5.32 -1.45
C LEU A 247 16.18 -4.72 -1.47
N LEU A 248 15.29 -5.28 -2.29
CA LEU A 248 13.88 -4.94 -2.26
C LEU A 248 13.13 -5.92 -1.35
N VAL A 249 12.32 -5.39 -0.46
CA VAL A 249 11.45 -6.13 0.45
C VAL A 249 10.00 -5.84 0.08
N ALA A 250 9.22 -6.85 -0.26
CA ALA A 250 7.78 -6.73 -0.48
C ALA A 250 7.02 -7.46 0.61
N VAL A 251 6.00 -6.81 1.19
CA VAL A 251 5.16 -7.35 2.25
C VAL A 251 3.71 -7.34 1.81
N PHE A 252 3.04 -8.49 1.91
CA PHE A 252 1.69 -8.73 1.42
C PHE A 252 0.75 -9.03 2.59
N ARG A 253 -0.50 -8.58 2.49
CA ARG A 253 -1.56 -9.17 3.31
C ARG A 253 -1.95 -10.54 2.77
N ASP A 254 -2.61 -11.37 3.57
CA ASP A 254 -3.26 -12.59 3.10
C ASP A 254 -4.77 -12.38 2.96
N ASN A 255 -5.31 -12.55 1.76
CA ASN A 255 -6.75 -12.66 1.54
C ASN A 255 -7.29 -14.06 1.82
N GLY A 256 -6.42 -15.03 2.09
CA GLY A 256 -6.75 -16.40 2.50
C GLY A 256 -7.09 -16.52 3.99
N THR A 257 -6.52 -17.50 4.66
CA THR A 257 -6.91 -17.92 6.01
C THR A 257 -5.81 -17.85 7.07
N SER A 258 -4.59 -17.39 6.71
CA SER A 258 -3.45 -17.43 7.63
C SER A 258 -3.50 -16.41 8.76
N ASP A 259 -4.21 -15.30 8.59
CA ASP A 259 -4.17 -14.13 9.46
C ASP A 259 -2.73 -13.63 9.74
N ARG A 260 -1.85 -13.72 8.71
CA ARG A 260 -0.44 -13.33 8.75
C ARG A 260 -0.09 -12.49 7.52
N LEU A 261 0.98 -11.71 7.65
CA LEU A 261 1.63 -11.09 6.50
C LEU A 261 2.54 -12.09 5.80
N PHE A 262 2.78 -11.84 4.52
CA PHE A 262 3.75 -12.56 3.71
C PHE A 262 4.87 -11.62 3.31
N ARG A 263 6.06 -12.17 3.03
CA ARG A 263 7.23 -11.39 2.63
C ARG A 263 7.91 -12.06 1.44
N ALA A 264 8.34 -11.25 0.47
CA ALA A 264 9.17 -11.65 -0.65
C ALA A 264 10.33 -10.66 -0.82
N PHE A 265 11.41 -11.13 -1.48
CA PHE A 265 12.62 -10.37 -1.69
C PHE A 265 13.02 -10.34 -3.15
N SER A 266 13.72 -9.25 -3.54
CA SER A 266 14.44 -9.16 -4.82
C SER A 266 15.83 -8.61 -4.56
N HIS A 267 16.85 -9.30 -5.07
CA HIS A 267 18.28 -8.94 -4.96
C HIS A 267 18.83 -8.31 -6.25
N ASP A 268 17.96 -8.07 -7.23
CA ASP A 268 18.32 -7.59 -8.57
C ASP A 268 17.48 -6.38 -9.00
N HIS A 269 17.16 -5.52 -8.06
CA HIS A 269 16.35 -4.31 -8.26
C HIS A 269 14.98 -4.60 -8.88
N GLY A 270 14.34 -5.71 -8.44
CA GLY A 270 12.99 -6.09 -8.83
C GLY A 270 12.87 -6.87 -10.13
N GLN A 271 13.99 -7.28 -10.76
CA GLN A 271 13.97 -8.07 -12.00
C GLN A 271 13.42 -9.47 -11.76
N THR A 272 13.73 -10.05 -10.60
CA THR A 272 13.18 -11.32 -10.11
C THR A 272 12.81 -11.21 -8.65
N TRP A 273 11.87 -12.06 -8.21
CA TRP A 273 11.35 -12.08 -6.84
C TRP A 273 11.32 -13.49 -6.28
N SER A 274 11.61 -13.63 -5.01
CA SER A 274 11.35 -14.88 -4.30
C SER A 274 9.84 -15.13 -4.21
N THR A 275 9.45 -16.40 -4.06
CA THR A 275 8.07 -16.73 -3.70
C THR A 275 7.72 -16.13 -2.34
N PRO A 276 6.56 -15.45 -2.19
CA PRO A 276 6.15 -14.91 -0.90
C PRO A 276 6.02 -15.99 0.16
N VAL A 277 6.72 -15.83 1.28
CA VAL A 277 6.66 -16.75 2.44
C VAL A 277 5.84 -16.13 3.56
N LYS A 278 5.05 -16.96 4.24
CA LYS A 278 4.28 -16.57 5.42
C LYS A 278 5.24 -16.16 6.54
N THR A 279 4.96 -15.03 7.17
CA THR A 279 5.71 -14.52 8.33
C THR A 279 4.91 -14.78 9.63
N GLU A 280 5.54 -14.53 10.76
CA GLU A 280 4.90 -14.54 12.07
C GLU A 280 4.16 -13.23 12.39
N TYR A 281 4.27 -12.21 11.54
CA TYR A 281 3.58 -10.92 11.76
C TYR A 281 2.06 -11.08 11.56
N PRO A 282 1.25 -10.91 12.62
CA PRO A 282 -0.20 -11.09 12.54
C PRO A 282 -0.87 -9.93 11.79
N ASN A 283 -1.91 -10.23 11.02
CA ASN A 283 -2.70 -9.23 10.31
C ASN A 283 -4.14 -9.71 10.09
N ALA A 284 -5.10 -8.86 10.42
CA ALA A 284 -6.53 -9.17 10.32
C ALA A 284 -7.07 -9.00 8.88
N LYS A 285 -6.39 -9.57 7.89
CA LYS A 285 -6.75 -9.50 6.45
C LYS A 285 -6.98 -8.06 5.98
N SER A 286 -6.15 -7.14 6.43
CA SER A 286 -6.26 -5.72 6.13
C SER A 286 -5.06 -5.23 5.35
N LYS A 287 -5.29 -4.24 4.50
CA LYS A 287 -4.23 -3.48 3.85
C LYS A 287 -3.29 -2.88 4.90
N ILE A 288 -2.03 -2.83 4.58
CA ILE A 288 -0.96 -2.29 5.42
C ILE A 288 -0.30 -1.11 4.71
N PHE A 289 0.43 -0.30 5.46
CA PHE A 289 1.28 0.74 4.91
C PHE A 289 2.60 0.85 5.68
N SER A 290 3.68 1.20 4.98
CA SER A 290 5.00 1.39 5.58
C SER A 290 5.72 2.56 4.93
N LEU A 291 6.49 3.29 5.75
CA LEU A 291 7.42 4.32 5.26
C LEU A 291 8.71 4.31 6.10
N LEU A 292 9.79 4.79 5.50
CA LEU A 292 11.02 5.13 6.21
C LEU A 292 10.89 6.57 6.72
N THR A 293 11.10 6.76 8.03
CA THR A 293 11.07 8.10 8.63
C THR A 293 12.37 8.87 8.35
N SER A 294 12.30 10.20 8.42
CA SER A 294 13.48 11.06 8.36
C SER A 294 14.51 10.80 9.49
N ARG A 295 14.10 10.06 10.51
CA ARG A 295 14.94 9.61 11.63
C ARG A 295 15.67 8.29 11.38
N GLY A 296 15.48 7.69 10.19
CA GLY A 296 16.21 6.50 9.74
C GLY A 296 15.62 5.16 10.19
N TYR A 297 14.48 5.12 10.85
CA TYR A 297 13.76 3.88 11.15
C TYR A 297 12.50 3.74 10.30
N ARG A 298 12.10 2.51 10.07
CA ARG A 298 10.88 2.19 9.31
C ARG A 298 9.70 1.97 10.24
N VAL A 299 8.54 2.48 9.83
CA VAL A 299 7.26 2.19 10.49
C VAL A 299 6.37 1.33 9.59
N LEU A 300 5.60 0.42 10.21
CA LEU A 300 4.56 -0.38 9.57
C LEU A 300 3.24 -0.18 10.31
N ILE A 301 2.20 0.24 9.59
CA ILE A 301 0.87 0.48 10.13
C ILE A 301 -0.06 -0.64 9.65
N SER A 302 -0.73 -1.30 10.59
CA SER A 302 -1.51 -2.50 10.32
C SER A 302 -2.63 -2.74 11.34
N ASN A 303 -3.56 -3.63 11.03
CA ASN A 303 -4.48 -4.23 11.99
C ASN A 303 -3.87 -5.53 12.55
N ALA A 304 -2.86 -5.41 13.41
CA ALA A 304 -2.07 -6.55 13.89
C ALA A 304 -2.82 -7.48 14.85
N ASN A 305 -3.80 -6.96 15.60
CA ASN A 305 -4.58 -7.79 16.52
C ASN A 305 -5.72 -8.52 15.80
N THR A 306 -5.50 -9.77 15.45
CA THR A 306 -6.45 -10.58 14.67
C THR A 306 -7.74 -10.89 15.44
N ILE A 307 -7.72 -10.88 16.78
CA ILE A 307 -8.91 -11.05 17.64
C ILE A 307 -9.82 -9.82 17.52
N MET A 308 -9.23 -8.63 17.58
CA MET A 308 -9.95 -7.36 17.43
C MET A 308 -10.27 -7.05 15.96
N ARG A 309 -9.79 -7.85 15.04
CA ARG A 309 -9.94 -7.67 13.60
C ARG A 309 -9.48 -6.29 13.16
N ARG A 310 -10.30 -5.52 12.45
CA ARG A 310 -9.96 -4.16 11.97
C ARG A 310 -10.36 -3.04 12.94
N ARG A 311 -10.67 -3.37 14.19
CA ARG A 311 -11.11 -2.36 15.16
C ARG A 311 -9.99 -1.42 15.61
N GLU A 312 -8.75 -1.89 15.56
CA GLU A 312 -7.59 -1.15 16.07
C GLU A 312 -6.51 -1.07 15.00
N LEU A 313 -5.81 0.06 14.94
CA LEU A 313 -4.59 0.24 14.17
C LEU A 313 -3.39 0.22 15.10
N TYR A 314 -2.35 -0.46 14.65
CA TYR A 314 -1.06 -0.57 15.32
C TYR A 314 0.03 0.00 14.44
N LEU A 315 1.03 0.62 15.07
CA LEU A 315 2.26 1.07 14.44
C LEU A 315 3.41 0.26 15.04
N ALA A 316 4.16 -0.42 14.18
CA ALA A 316 5.37 -1.13 14.55
C ALA A 316 6.60 -0.41 13.99
N ILE A 317 7.75 -0.50 14.70
CA ILE A 317 9.02 0.14 14.35
C ILE A 317 10.06 -0.94 14.05
N SER A 318 10.87 -0.71 13.01
CA SER A 318 12.02 -1.50 12.61
C SER A 318 13.22 -0.60 12.36
N GLU A 319 14.38 -0.96 12.89
CA GLU A 319 15.66 -0.26 12.66
C GLU A 319 16.32 -0.71 11.35
N ASP A 320 16.14 -1.96 11.00
CA ASP A 320 16.78 -2.62 9.84
C ASP A 320 15.84 -2.77 8.64
N GLY A 321 14.55 -2.40 8.79
CA GLY A 321 13.54 -2.59 7.74
C GLY A 321 13.17 -4.05 7.48
N LEU A 322 13.64 -5.00 8.28
CA LEU A 322 13.40 -6.44 8.14
C LEU A 322 12.63 -7.02 9.32
N SER A 323 12.99 -6.60 10.54
CA SER A 323 12.40 -7.08 11.79
C SER A 323 11.82 -5.91 12.58
N PHE A 324 10.53 -5.99 12.91
CA PHE A 324 9.81 -5.00 13.71
C PHE A 324 9.86 -5.41 15.18
N ASN A 325 10.56 -4.63 16.01
CA ASN A 325 10.86 -4.97 17.39
C ASN A 325 10.19 -4.06 18.44
N ARG A 326 9.40 -3.09 18.01
CA ARG A 326 8.55 -2.23 18.83
C ARG A 326 7.19 -2.13 18.19
N MET A 327 6.14 -2.03 19.02
CA MET A 327 4.78 -1.85 18.55
C MET A 327 3.97 -1.05 19.57
N ALA A 328 3.11 -0.18 19.08
CA ALA A 328 2.13 0.55 19.88
C ALA A 328 0.76 0.51 19.19
N ARG A 329 -0.31 0.60 19.97
CA ARG A 329 -1.66 0.85 19.46
C ARG A 329 -1.86 2.35 19.28
N LEU A 330 -2.43 2.78 18.16
CA LEU A 330 -2.84 4.17 17.99
C LEU A 330 -4.00 4.50 18.93
N ASP A 331 -3.91 5.62 19.63
CA ASP A 331 -4.95 6.08 20.56
C ASP A 331 -6.13 6.71 19.82
N ILE A 332 -6.81 5.89 19.02
CA ILE A 332 -7.99 6.26 18.26
C ILE A 332 -9.22 5.70 18.98
N PRO A 333 -10.16 6.56 19.43
CA PRO A 333 -11.39 6.09 20.06
C PRO A 333 -12.19 5.18 19.11
N THR A 334 -12.55 3.99 19.59
CA THR A 334 -13.35 3.02 18.81
C THR A 334 -14.43 2.38 19.68
N THR A 335 -15.55 2.02 19.03
CA THR A 335 -16.61 1.21 19.60
C THR A 335 -16.51 -0.25 19.16
N PHE A 336 -17.37 -1.12 19.67
CA PHE A 336 -17.39 -2.53 19.29
C PHE A 336 -17.63 -2.76 17.79
N ASN A 337 -18.43 -1.89 17.17
CA ASN A 337 -18.82 -2.01 15.76
C ASN A 337 -17.88 -1.31 14.78
N ASP A 338 -16.84 -0.63 15.27
CA ASP A 338 -15.93 0.09 14.41
C ASP A 338 -14.98 -0.82 13.65
N SER A 339 -14.64 -0.37 12.45
CA SER A 339 -13.62 -0.96 11.59
C SER A 339 -12.74 0.17 11.04
N LEU A 340 -11.46 0.16 11.40
CA LEU A 340 -10.43 1.06 10.87
C LEU A 340 -9.66 0.32 9.79
N ALA A 341 -9.66 0.85 8.57
CA ALA A 341 -9.12 0.13 7.43
C ALA A 341 -8.32 1.02 6.48
N TYR A 342 -7.42 0.39 5.74
CA TYR A 342 -6.66 1.00 4.65
C TYR A 342 -5.82 2.20 5.09
N PRO A 343 -4.89 1.99 6.06
CA PRO A 343 -3.99 3.06 6.47
C PRO A 343 -3.08 3.48 5.31
N HIS A 344 -2.81 4.78 5.23
CA HIS A 344 -1.77 5.39 4.43
C HIS A 344 -1.12 6.49 5.24
N ALA A 345 0.18 6.73 5.11
CA ALA A 345 0.85 7.74 5.90
C ALA A 345 1.89 8.53 5.12
N ILE A 346 2.08 9.76 5.54
CA ILE A 346 3.20 10.62 5.14
C ILE A 346 3.86 11.20 6.38
N GLU A 347 5.14 11.55 6.24
CA GLU A 347 5.85 12.37 7.20
C GLU A 347 5.93 13.80 6.68
N HIS A 348 5.65 14.77 7.56
CA HIS A 348 5.84 16.18 7.28
C HIS A 348 6.12 16.94 8.59
N ASP A 349 7.15 17.81 8.60
CA ASP A 349 7.56 18.67 9.72
C ASP A 349 7.65 17.91 11.06
N GLY A 350 8.30 16.73 11.05
CA GLY A 350 8.48 15.91 12.25
C GLY A 350 7.18 15.30 12.80
N GLN A 351 6.13 15.26 11.99
CA GLN A 351 4.86 14.62 12.28
C GLN A 351 4.60 13.48 11.29
N LEU A 352 4.05 12.39 11.77
CA LEU A 352 3.49 11.33 10.95
C LEU A 352 1.97 11.55 10.87
N LEU A 353 1.44 11.71 9.66
CA LEU A 353 0.02 11.84 9.37
C LEU A 353 -0.46 10.52 8.78
N ILE A 354 -1.43 9.89 9.44
CA ILE A 354 -1.96 8.56 9.08
C ILE A 354 -3.42 8.71 8.70
N ALA A 355 -3.75 8.60 7.42
CA ALA A 355 -5.13 8.54 6.94
C ALA A 355 -5.66 7.10 7.01
N PHE A 356 -6.93 6.94 7.31
CA PHE A 356 -7.63 5.66 7.32
C PHE A 356 -9.13 5.87 7.11
N SER A 357 -9.85 4.80 6.78
CA SER A 357 -11.31 4.83 6.73
C SER A 357 -11.90 4.18 7.98
N ARG A 358 -12.88 4.83 8.58
CA ARG A 358 -13.75 4.22 9.61
C ARG A 358 -15.03 3.70 8.95
N ASN A 359 -15.32 2.43 9.17
CA ASN A 359 -16.55 1.76 8.72
C ASN A 359 -16.81 1.85 7.20
N LYS A 360 -15.74 2.11 6.42
CA LYS A 360 -15.84 2.40 4.98
C LYS A 360 -16.82 3.55 4.64
N SER A 361 -17.04 4.47 5.57
CA SER A 361 -18.00 5.59 5.44
C SER A 361 -17.45 6.94 5.85
N THR A 362 -16.26 6.98 6.48
CA THR A 362 -15.62 8.19 6.97
C THR A 362 -14.14 8.15 6.63
N THR A 363 -13.61 9.24 6.09
CA THR A 363 -12.17 9.42 5.91
C THR A 363 -11.61 10.20 7.10
N GLU A 364 -10.70 9.57 7.83
CA GLU A 364 -10.12 10.11 9.07
C GLU A 364 -8.59 10.19 8.99
N LEU A 365 -8.00 10.98 9.87
CA LEU A 365 -6.57 11.19 10.00
C LEU A 365 -6.17 11.17 11.46
N PHE A 366 -5.08 10.47 11.77
CA PHE A 366 -4.40 10.49 13.03
C PHE A 366 -3.00 11.08 12.86
N LYS A 367 -2.67 12.11 13.63
CA LYS A 367 -1.39 12.82 13.56
C LYS A 367 -0.62 12.59 14.84
N VAL A 368 0.64 12.13 14.72
CA VAL A 368 1.53 11.85 15.84
C VAL A 368 2.93 12.41 15.56
N SER A 369 3.57 13.00 16.60
CA SER A 369 4.94 13.51 16.42
C SER A 369 5.97 12.38 16.39
N LEU A 370 7.05 12.57 15.63
CA LEU A 370 8.19 11.64 15.68
C LEU A 370 8.82 11.58 17.06
N VAL A 371 8.67 12.62 17.90
CA VAL A 371 9.15 12.60 19.29
C VAL A 371 8.42 11.52 20.11
N GLU A 372 7.13 11.30 19.89
CA GLU A 372 6.40 10.22 20.56
C GLU A 372 6.85 8.84 20.04
N LEU A 373 7.19 8.73 18.75
CA LEU A 373 7.77 7.50 18.20
C LEU A 373 9.17 7.22 18.76
N GLU A 374 10.00 8.25 18.96
CA GLU A 374 11.31 8.10 19.61
C GLU A 374 11.19 7.59 21.06
N LYS A 375 10.18 8.02 21.80
CA LYS A 375 9.91 7.47 23.15
C LYS A 375 9.57 5.98 23.09
N LEU A 376 8.73 5.57 22.11
CA LEU A 376 8.41 4.15 21.90
C LEU A 376 9.65 3.35 21.50
N ARG A 377 10.51 3.92 20.65
CA ARG A 377 11.76 3.32 20.19
C ARG A 377 12.74 3.12 21.34
N ALA A 378 12.87 4.10 22.24
CA ALA A 378 13.78 4.06 23.38
C ALA A 378 13.27 3.19 24.56
N ALA A 379 11.99 2.80 24.58
CA ALA A 379 11.43 1.96 25.62
C ALA A 379 12.11 0.57 25.62
N LYS A 380 12.60 0.15 26.82
CA LYS A 380 13.25 -1.15 27.02
C LYS A 380 12.25 -2.29 27.10
#